data_665ace283ffa222cf42964d2d3183d8e
#
_entry.id   665ace283ffa222cf42964d2d3183d8e
#
_cell.length_a   1.000
_cell.length_b   1.000
_cell.length_c   1.000
_cell.angle_alpha   90.00
_cell.angle_beta   90.00
_cell.angle_gamma   90.00
#
_symmetry.space_group_name_H-M   'P 1'
#
loop_
_entity.id
_entity.type
_entity.pdbx_description
1 polymer ?
#
loop_
_entity_poly.entity_id
_entity_poly.type
_entity_poly.pdbx_seq_one_letter_code
_entity_poly.pdbx_strand_id
1 'polypeptide(L)'
;MTPRDIIQQARYLTLDTDSVVPRQSDDELLSYVNEGLREACLLRPDLFAAVSDMTCTPGQCEQSITSLDAVRLLDVLSIHGSTALTPMDRQAMDLFRPSWRTDAEGPAKHWAPMEGDPLAFFIYPKAPTGQVLDVHYVRNPAEVAIDDVIVDLPVAYQPALAWAVVHYAESKDDEHVLSQRAVMARQRFIEILRGGANGATVPQ
;
A
#
# COMPACT_ATOMS: atom_id res chain seq x y z
N MET A 1 -10.95 7.82 -12.11
CA MET A 1 -12.19 7.67 -11.30
C MET A 1 -12.12 8.61 -10.12
N THR A 2 -13.26 9.12 -9.70
CA THR A 2 -13.34 9.98 -8.52
C THR A 2 -14.15 9.28 -7.43
N PRO A 3 -14.01 9.68 -6.14
CA PRO A 3 -14.89 9.20 -5.07
C PRO A 3 -16.37 9.42 -5.38
N ARG A 4 -16.72 10.54 -6.03
CA ARG A 4 -18.08 10.82 -6.47
C ARG A 4 -18.65 9.72 -7.38
N ASP A 5 -17.87 9.23 -8.35
CA ASP A 5 -18.29 8.14 -9.25
C ASP A 5 -18.56 6.85 -8.48
N ILE A 6 -17.71 6.55 -7.49
CA ILE A 6 -17.80 5.36 -6.64
C ILE A 6 -19.03 5.45 -5.74
N ILE A 7 -19.26 6.61 -5.09
CA ILE A 7 -20.40 6.87 -4.23
C ILE A 7 -21.70 6.75 -5.03
N GLN A 8 -21.76 7.32 -6.22
CA GLN A 8 -22.94 7.20 -7.08
C GLN A 8 -23.23 5.74 -7.45
N GLN A 9 -22.19 4.96 -7.78
CA GLN A 9 -22.35 3.53 -8.04
C GLN A 9 -22.82 2.77 -6.80
N ALA A 10 -22.29 3.07 -5.62
CA ALA A 10 -22.72 2.46 -4.36
C ALA A 10 -24.20 2.77 -4.07
N ARG A 11 -24.64 4.03 -4.26
CA ARG A 11 -26.04 4.42 -4.11
C ARG A 11 -26.98 3.64 -5.04
N TYR A 12 -26.59 3.42 -6.29
CA TYR A 12 -27.37 2.55 -7.19
C TYR A 12 -27.46 1.11 -6.68
N LEU A 13 -26.37 0.56 -6.15
CA LEU A 13 -26.36 -0.81 -5.61
C LEU A 13 -27.22 -0.96 -4.36
N THR A 14 -27.37 0.10 -3.55
CA THR A 14 -28.19 0.10 -2.32
C THR A 14 -29.61 0.61 -2.55
N LEU A 15 -29.95 1.07 -3.77
CA LEU A 15 -31.19 1.74 -4.11
C LEU A 15 -31.43 3.04 -3.32
N ASP A 16 -30.36 3.68 -2.86
CA ASP A 16 -30.37 4.97 -2.19
C ASP A 16 -30.22 6.10 -3.23
N THR A 17 -31.24 6.29 -4.06
CA THR A 17 -31.22 7.22 -5.21
C THR A 17 -31.95 8.53 -4.93
N ASP A 18 -32.49 8.74 -3.72
CA ASP A 18 -33.13 9.98 -3.34
C ASP A 18 -32.08 11.06 -3.08
N SER A 19 -32.05 12.09 -3.92
CA SER A 19 -31.11 13.20 -3.79
C SER A 19 -31.50 14.22 -2.73
N VAL A 20 -32.73 14.18 -2.22
CA VAL A 20 -33.24 15.14 -1.24
C VAL A 20 -33.05 14.63 0.18
N VAL A 21 -33.27 13.33 0.40
CA VAL A 21 -33.11 12.69 1.71
C VAL A 21 -32.32 11.39 1.52
N PRO A 22 -31.03 11.50 1.28
CA PRO A 22 -30.19 10.30 1.15
C PRO A 22 -30.07 9.59 2.50
N ARG A 23 -29.93 8.29 2.43
CA ARG A 23 -29.78 7.41 3.61
C ARG A 23 -28.48 7.69 4.38
N GLN A 24 -27.41 7.94 3.65
CA GLN A 24 -26.12 8.39 4.20
C GLN A 24 -25.64 9.67 3.48
N SER A 25 -24.90 10.51 4.22
CA SER A 25 -24.30 11.71 3.63
C SER A 25 -23.13 11.36 2.69
N ASP A 26 -22.82 12.26 1.78
CA ASP A 26 -21.67 12.08 0.89
C ASP A 26 -20.35 12.06 1.67
N ASP A 27 -20.22 12.84 2.75
CA ASP A 27 -19.03 12.85 3.61
C ASP A 27 -18.82 11.48 4.29
N GLU A 28 -19.90 10.86 4.73
CA GLU A 28 -19.84 9.53 5.32
C GLU A 28 -19.44 8.47 4.28
N LEU A 29 -20.06 8.49 3.10
CA LEU A 29 -19.71 7.56 2.03
C LEU A 29 -18.28 7.80 1.52
N LEU A 30 -17.79 9.05 1.55
CA LEU A 30 -16.40 9.39 1.25
C LEU A 30 -15.44 8.75 2.26
N SER A 31 -15.79 8.76 3.56
CA SER A 31 -14.97 8.07 4.55
C SER A 31 -14.85 6.57 4.26
N TYR A 32 -15.93 5.94 3.76
CA TYR A 32 -15.92 4.53 3.37
C TYR A 32 -15.11 4.26 2.09
N VAL A 33 -15.05 5.23 1.16
CA VAL A 33 -14.14 5.13 0.00
C VAL A 33 -12.69 5.09 0.48
N ASN A 34 -12.32 6.01 1.40
CA ASN A 34 -10.97 6.07 1.95
C ASN A 34 -10.62 4.80 2.75
N GLU A 35 -11.55 4.26 3.55
CA GLU A 35 -11.37 2.95 4.20
C GLU A 35 -11.20 1.81 3.18
N GLY A 36 -12.00 1.80 2.14
CA GLY A 36 -11.89 0.82 1.05
C GLY A 36 -10.53 0.86 0.34
N LEU A 37 -9.95 2.05 0.15
CA LEU A 37 -8.59 2.22 -0.39
C LEU A 37 -7.52 1.65 0.55
N ARG A 38 -7.62 1.91 1.85
CA ARG A 38 -6.70 1.35 2.87
C ARG A 38 -6.79 -0.18 2.91
N GLU A 39 -8.01 -0.74 2.90
CA GLU A 39 -8.19 -2.18 2.86
C GLU A 39 -7.68 -2.80 1.55
N ALA A 40 -7.91 -2.14 0.40
CA ALA A 40 -7.37 -2.58 -0.88
C ALA A 40 -5.83 -2.64 -0.86
N CYS A 41 -5.17 -1.65 -0.25
CA CYS A 41 -3.72 -1.63 -0.08
C CYS A 41 -3.21 -2.81 0.76
N LEU A 42 -3.92 -3.18 1.82
CA LEU A 42 -3.54 -4.34 2.65
C LEU A 42 -3.76 -5.67 1.92
N LEU A 43 -4.82 -5.79 1.13
CA LEU A 43 -5.15 -7.00 0.38
C LEU A 43 -4.32 -7.16 -0.91
N ARG A 44 -3.97 -6.07 -1.56
CA ARG A 44 -3.24 -6.00 -2.83
C ARG A 44 -2.17 -4.91 -2.78
N PRO A 45 -1.13 -5.11 -1.95
CA PRO A 45 -0.05 -4.15 -1.80
C PRO A 45 0.71 -3.88 -3.12
N ASP A 46 0.70 -4.83 -4.05
CA ASP A 46 1.30 -4.69 -5.37
C ASP A 46 0.69 -3.56 -6.21
N LEU A 47 -0.60 -3.23 -5.99
CA LEU A 47 -1.26 -2.12 -6.69
C LEU A 47 -0.78 -0.74 -6.19
N PHE A 48 -0.22 -0.68 -4.99
CA PHE A 48 0.27 0.55 -4.35
C PHE A 48 1.81 0.60 -4.28
N ALA A 49 2.46 -0.30 -5.02
CA ALA A 49 3.92 -0.34 -5.08
C ALA A 49 4.47 0.87 -5.82
N ALA A 50 5.50 1.48 -5.27
CA ALA A 50 6.17 2.66 -5.81
C ALA A 50 7.69 2.54 -5.64
N VAL A 51 8.43 3.24 -6.48
CA VAL A 51 9.88 3.41 -6.34
C VAL A 51 10.16 4.88 -6.05
N SER A 52 10.99 5.13 -5.06
CA SER A 52 11.45 6.48 -4.72
C SER A 52 12.89 6.44 -4.23
N ASP A 53 13.54 7.58 -4.31
CA ASP A 53 14.84 7.78 -3.69
C ASP A 53 14.71 8.10 -2.20
N MET A 54 15.65 7.60 -1.40
CA MET A 54 15.80 7.93 0.00
C MET A 54 17.24 8.25 0.34
N THR A 55 17.44 9.29 1.15
CA THR A 55 18.76 9.61 1.68
C THR A 55 19.04 8.76 2.91
N CYS A 56 20.20 8.06 2.90
CA CYS A 56 20.62 7.24 4.03
C CYS A 56 21.03 8.07 5.24
N THR A 57 20.85 7.51 6.42
CA THR A 57 21.48 8.00 7.66
C THR A 57 22.96 7.65 7.64
N PRO A 58 23.88 8.66 7.63
CA PRO A 58 25.29 8.39 7.52
C PRO A 58 25.86 7.61 8.73
N GLY A 59 26.84 6.77 8.48
CA GLY A 59 27.52 5.99 9.52
C GLY A 59 26.72 4.84 10.11
N GLN A 60 25.51 4.58 9.60
CA GLN A 60 24.60 3.55 10.09
C GLN A 60 24.46 2.43 9.07
N CYS A 61 24.43 1.16 9.54
CA CYS A 61 23.96 0.03 8.75
C CYS A 61 22.44 -0.03 8.70
N GLU A 62 21.77 0.40 9.77
CA GLU A 62 20.32 0.41 9.89
C GLU A 62 19.75 1.65 9.22
N GLN A 63 18.78 1.46 8.36
CA GLN A 63 18.11 2.49 7.61
C GLN A 63 16.59 2.32 7.73
N SER A 64 15.82 3.39 7.50
CA SER A 64 14.36 3.34 7.54
C SER A 64 13.72 4.21 6.47
N ILE A 65 12.60 3.72 5.92
CA ILE A 65 11.78 4.44 4.93
C ILE A 65 10.58 5.17 5.56
N THR A 66 10.57 5.42 6.85
CA THR A 66 9.46 6.11 7.54
C THR A 66 9.14 7.49 6.96
N SER A 67 10.12 8.16 6.34
CA SER A 67 9.94 9.46 5.68
C SER A 67 9.13 9.40 4.38
N LEU A 68 8.91 8.22 3.80
CA LEU A 68 8.25 8.03 2.51
C LEU A 68 6.74 7.73 2.61
N ASP A 69 6.14 7.86 3.80
CA ASP A 69 4.74 7.47 4.05
C ASP A 69 4.44 6.06 3.52
N ALA A 70 5.27 5.10 3.92
CA ALA A 70 5.25 3.73 3.46
C ALA A 70 4.51 2.80 4.42
N VAL A 71 3.85 1.77 3.87
CA VAL A 71 3.29 0.65 4.64
C VAL A 71 4.37 -0.40 4.92
N ARG A 72 5.21 -0.69 3.92
CA ARG A 72 6.34 -1.63 4.05
C ARG A 72 7.34 -1.47 2.90
N LEU A 73 8.57 -1.83 3.18
CA LEU A 73 9.62 -2.03 2.17
C LEU A 73 9.39 -3.33 1.41
N LEU A 74 9.61 -3.32 0.11
CA LEU A 74 9.61 -4.50 -0.76
C LEU A 74 11.03 -4.89 -1.17
N ASP A 75 11.84 -3.91 -1.58
CA ASP A 75 13.20 -4.14 -2.08
C ASP A 75 14.04 -2.87 -1.97
N VAL A 76 15.37 -3.03 -1.97
CA VAL A 76 16.33 -1.93 -2.15
C VAL A 76 17.09 -2.16 -3.44
N LEU A 77 16.76 -1.38 -4.45
CA LEU A 77 17.14 -1.67 -5.83
C LEU A 77 18.61 -1.32 -6.12
N SER A 78 18.99 -0.09 -5.80
CA SER A 78 20.29 0.45 -6.22
C SER A 78 20.73 1.63 -5.36
N ILE A 79 22.01 1.97 -5.43
CA ILE A 79 22.44 3.32 -5.14
C ILE A 79 21.92 4.20 -6.27
N HIS A 80 21.25 5.30 -5.96
CA HIS A 80 20.62 6.19 -6.93
C HIS A 80 21.59 6.57 -8.07
N GLY A 81 21.17 6.27 -9.31
CA GLY A 81 21.98 6.51 -10.51
C GLY A 81 23.25 5.67 -10.63
N SER A 82 23.42 4.59 -9.83
CA SER A 82 24.65 3.81 -9.81
C SER A 82 24.39 2.30 -9.74
N THR A 83 25.06 1.59 -8.84
CA THR A 83 25.11 0.13 -8.76
C THR A 83 23.91 -0.46 -8.03
N ALA A 84 23.41 -1.61 -8.54
CA ALA A 84 22.37 -2.38 -7.86
C ALA A 84 22.90 -2.97 -6.53
N LEU A 85 22.00 -3.05 -5.54
CA LEU A 85 22.26 -3.76 -4.30
C LEU A 85 21.82 -5.23 -4.44
N THR A 86 22.53 -6.12 -3.76
CA THR A 86 22.18 -7.52 -3.69
C THR A 86 21.62 -7.87 -2.31
N PRO A 87 20.56 -8.69 -2.22
CA PRO A 87 20.10 -9.21 -0.94
C PRO A 87 21.21 -9.97 -0.21
N MET A 88 21.30 -9.79 1.11
CA MET A 88 22.22 -10.55 1.96
C MET A 88 21.44 -11.32 3.04
N ASP A 89 21.97 -12.46 3.45
CA ASP A 89 21.50 -13.15 4.63
C ASP A 89 22.13 -12.50 5.88
N ARG A 90 21.32 -11.81 6.68
CA ARG A 90 21.76 -11.15 7.91
C ARG A 90 22.29 -12.15 8.92
N GLN A 91 21.66 -13.33 9.05
CA GLN A 91 22.09 -14.33 10.03
C GLN A 91 23.45 -14.92 9.65
N ALA A 92 23.68 -15.16 8.36
CA ALA A 92 24.99 -15.57 7.85
C ALA A 92 26.07 -14.49 8.11
N MET A 93 25.73 -13.22 7.89
CA MET A 93 26.66 -12.11 8.20
C MET A 93 26.98 -12.03 9.68
N ASP A 94 26.00 -12.18 10.58
CA ASP A 94 26.20 -12.18 12.02
C ASP A 94 27.11 -13.36 12.46
N LEU A 95 27.01 -14.52 11.79
CA LEU A 95 27.80 -15.71 12.09
C LEU A 95 29.24 -15.62 11.55
N PHE A 96 29.40 -15.25 10.27
CA PHE A 96 30.73 -15.32 9.61
C PHE A 96 31.53 -14.03 9.73
N ARG A 97 30.89 -12.89 9.99
CA ARG A 97 31.52 -11.59 10.15
C ARG A 97 30.85 -10.79 11.30
N PRO A 98 30.96 -11.18 12.56
CA PRO A 98 30.22 -10.57 13.67
C PRO A 98 30.43 -9.05 13.81
N SER A 99 31.56 -8.52 13.35
CA SER A 99 31.91 -7.10 13.40
C SER A 99 31.40 -6.26 12.23
N TRP A 100 30.61 -6.83 11.28
CA TRP A 100 30.22 -6.16 10.05
C TRP A 100 29.53 -4.79 10.27
N ARG A 101 28.80 -4.64 11.40
CA ARG A 101 28.17 -3.38 11.76
C ARG A 101 29.14 -2.28 12.18
N THR A 102 30.39 -2.63 12.50
CA THR A 102 31.45 -1.69 12.92
C THR A 102 32.48 -1.41 11.83
N ASP A 103 32.34 -2.06 10.66
CA ASP A 103 33.22 -1.83 9.52
C ASP A 103 33.21 -0.37 9.07
N ALA A 104 34.19 0.02 8.26
CA ALA A 104 34.27 1.35 7.69
C ALA A 104 33.07 1.66 6.78
N GLU A 105 32.73 2.93 6.65
CA GLU A 105 31.76 3.44 5.70
C GLU A 105 32.21 3.18 4.26
N GLY A 106 31.26 2.97 3.38
CA GLY A 106 31.50 2.78 1.95
C GLY A 106 30.21 2.67 1.17
N PRO A 107 30.27 2.72 -0.17
CA PRO A 107 29.08 2.53 -1.01
C PRO A 107 28.40 1.21 -0.66
N ALA A 108 27.09 1.24 -0.40
CA ALA A 108 26.30 0.05 -0.08
C ALA A 108 26.35 -0.94 -1.24
N LYS A 109 26.51 -2.22 -0.94
CA LYS A 109 26.55 -3.33 -1.90
C LYS A 109 25.45 -4.35 -1.64
N HIS A 110 25.09 -4.47 -0.38
CA HIS A 110 24.14 -5.48 0.08
C HIS A 110 23.09 -4.85 0.98
N TRP A 111 21.92 -5.48 1.04
CA TRP A 111 20.85 -5.09 1.94
C TRP A 111 20.15 -6.32 2.51
N ALA A 112 19.49 -6.16 3.67
CA ALA A 112 18.62 -7.17 4.26
C ALA A 112 17.44 -6.51 4.97
N PRO A 113 16.23 -7.10 4.93
CA PRO A 113 15.10 -6.59 5.72
C PRO A 113 15.36 -6.74 7.22
N MET A 114 14.78 -5.85 8.02
CA MET A 114 14.76 -6.00 9.47
C MET A 114 13.57 -6.85 9.89
N GLU A 115 13.82 -7.92 10.62
CA GLU A 115 12.75 -8.75 11.17
C GLU A 115 11.97 -7.96 12.23
N GLY A 116 10.64 -7.95 12.12
CA GLY A 116 9.76 -7.28 13.06
C GLY A 116 9.50 -5.80 12.78
N ASP A 117 10.25 -5.15 11.90
CA ASP A 117 9.96 -3.80 11.41
C ASP A 117 9.90 -3.76 9.89
N PRO A 118 8.70 -3.62 9.28
CA PRO A 118 8.54 -3.62 7.83
C PRO A 118 9.08 -2.35 7.14
N LEU A 119 9.43 -1.31 7.90
CA LEU A 119 9.93 -0.05 7.38
C LEU A 119 11.45 0.10 7.52
N ALA A 120 12.09 -0.80 8.28
CA ALA A 120 13.52 -0.77 8.53
C ALA A 120 14.26 -1.88 7.78
N PHE A 121 15.51 -1.61 7.45
CA PHE A 121 16.37 -2.55 6.76
C PHE A 121 17.85 -2.29 7.08
N PHE A 122 18.68 -3.26 6.80
CA PHE A 122 20.12 -3.14 6.91
C PHE A 122 20.77 -2.97 5.55
N ILE A 123 21.84 -2.20 5.50
CA ILE A 123 22.76 -2.10 4.35
C ILE A 123 24.19 -2.45 4.79
N TYR A 124 24.97 -2.91 3.84
CA TYR A 124 26.38 -3.18 4.05
C TYR A 124 27.19 -2.82 2.80
N PRO A 125 28.30 -2.08 2.93
CA PRO A 125 28.83 -1.37 4.12
C PRO A 125 27.89 -0.27 4.65
N LYS A 126 28.26 0.34 5.81
CA LYS A 126 27.57 1.51 6.36
C LYS A 126 27.52 2.66 5.35
N ALA A 127 26.41 3.37 5.31
CA ALA A 127 26.22 4.49 4.38
C ALA A 127 27.24 5.61 4.65
N PRO A 128 27.96 6.08 3.64
CA PRO A 128 28.68 7.35 3.73
C PRO A 128 27.71 8.53 3.67
N THR A 129 28.20 9.72 4.05
CA THR A 129 27.42 10.95 3.95
C THR A 129 26.95 11.21 2.51
N GLY A 130 25.66 11.52 2.36
CA GLY A 130 25.04 11.87 1.08
C GLY A 130 24.70 10.67 0.19
N GLN A 131 24.80 9.43 0.67
CA GLN A 131 24.35 8.27 -0.10
C GLN A 131 22.81 8.28 -0.21
N VAL A 132 22.32 8.11 -1.42
CA VAL A 132 20.92 7.98 -1.77
C VAL A 132 20.67 6.58 -2.35
N LEU A 133 19.58 5.95 -1.96
CA LEU A 133 19.16 4.62 -2.45
C LEU A 133 17.83 4.73 -3.16
N ASP A 134 17.65 3.94 -4.22
CA ASP A 134 16.35 3.71 -4.84
C ASP A 134 15.67 2.55 -4.10
N VAL A 135 14.53 2.83 -3.47
CA VAL A 135 13.78 1.84 -2.70
C VAL A 135 12.45 1.54 -3.35
N HIS A 136 12.08 0.27 -3.36
CA HIS A 136 10.78 -0.22 -3.80
C HIS A 136 9.94 -0.54 -2.55
N TYR A 137 8.79 0.11 -2.42
CA TYR A 137 7.98 0.05 -1.23
C TYR A 137 6.49 0.13 -1.54
N VAL A 138 5.65 -0.25 -0.60
CA VAL A 138 4.20 -0.04 -0.66
C VAL A 138 3.89 1.30 -0.04
N ARG A 139 3.32 2.21 -0.83
CA ARG A 139 2.90 3.54 -0.39
C ARG A 139 1.56 3.46 0.34
N ASN A 140 1.37 4.26 1.40
CA ASN A 140 0.05 4.50 1.95
C ASN A 140 -0.87 5.13 0.89
N PRO A 141 -2.11 4.67 0.73
CA PRO A 141 -3.08 5.37 -0.10
C PRO A 141 -3.29 6.79 0.42
N ALA A 142 -3.22 7.77 -0.46
CA ALA A 142 -3.55 9.14 -0.11
C ALA A 142 -5.05 9.24 0.26
N GLU A 143 -5.36 10.03 1.29
CA GLU A 143 -6.74 10.40 1.56
C GLU A 143 -7.25 11.31 0.45
N VAL A 144 -8.41 11.00 -0.12
CA VAL A 144 -8.97 11.71 -1.27
C VAL A 144 -10.22 12.49 -0.87
N ALA A 145 -10.38 13.70 -1.43
CA ALA A 145 -11.62 14.46 -1.36
C ALA A 145 -12.59 14.00 -2.47
N ILE A 146 -13.84 14.42 -2.38
CA ILE A 146 -14.95 13.86 -3.19
C ILE A 146 -14.75 14.00 -4.71
N ASP A 147 -14.06 15.04 -5.15
CA ASP A 147 -13.80 15.32 -6.56
C ASP A 147 -12.35 15.04 -7.00
N ASP A 148 -11.52 14.54 -6.10
CA ASP A 148 -10.14 14.17 -6.41
C ASP A 148 -10.08 12.98 -7.35
N VAL A 149 -9.04 12.92 -8.17
CA VAL A 149 -8.77 11.76 -9.00
C VAL A 149 -7.98 10.74 -8.20
N ILE A 150 -8.55 9.55 -8.00
CA ILE A 150 -7.82 8.42 -7.40
C ILE A 150 -6.79 7.92 -8.41
N VAL A 151 -5.52 8.18 -8.12
CA VAL A 151 -4.38 7.82 -8.99
C VAL A 151 -3.74 6.49 -8.58
N ASP A 152 -3.89 6.08 -7.33
CA ASP A 152 -3.22 4.91 -6.75
C ASP A 152 -3.82 3.57 -7.22
N LEU A 153 -5.05 3.59 -7.71
CA LEU A 153 -5.76 2.40 -8.13
C LEU A 153 -6.28 2.54 -9.56
N PRO A 154 -6.04 1.57 -10.45
CA PRO A 154 -6.60 1.58 -11.81
C PRO A 154 -8.13 1.63 -11.81
N VAL A 155 -8.71 2.31 -12.79
CA VAL A 155 -10.17 2.48 -12.92
C VAL A 155 -10.93 1.15 -12.98
N ALA A 156 -10.29 0.08 -13.42
CA ALA A 156 -10.86 -1.26 -13.43
C ALA A 156 -11.32 -1.76 -12.05
N TYR A 157 -10.75 -1.20 -10.96
CA TYR A 157 -11.11 -1.53 -9.59
C TYR A 157 -12.20 -0.62 -9.00
N GLN A 158 -12.75 0.33 -9.77
CA GLN A 158 -13.89 1.15 -9.31
C GLN A 158 -15.05 0.31 -8.76
N PRO A 159 -15.48 -0.79 -9.42
CA PRO A 159 -16.54 -1.65 -8.87
C PRO A 159 -16.16 -2.28 -7.52
N ALA A 160 -14.87 -2.60 -7.29
CA ALA A 160 -14.44 -3.12 -6.00
C ALA A 160 -14.66 -2.07 -4.90
N LEU A 161 -14.22 -0.82 -5.10
CA LEU A 161 -14.42 0.25 -4.13
C LEU A 161 -15.92 0.54 -3.90
N ALA A 162 -16.76 0.48 -4.94
CA ALA A 162 -18.20 0.63 -4.75
C ALA A 162 -18.77 -0.48 -3.84
N TRP A 163 -18.32 -1.73 -3.97
CA TRP A 163 -18.73 -2.81 -3.07
C TRP A 163 -18.15 -2.66 -1.67
N ALA A 164 -16.94 -2.09 -1.50
CA ALA A 164 -16.42 -1.73 -0.18
C ALA A 164 -17.31 -0.71 0.52
N VAL A 165 -17.72 0.35 -0.18
CA VAL A 165 -18.66 1.36 0.34
C VAL A 165 -19.98 0.72 0.75
N VAL A 166 -20.56 -0.14 -0.08
CA VAL A 166 -21.80 -0.88 0.24
C VAL A 166 -21.61 -1.74 1.50
N HIS A 167 -20.45 -2.41 1.62
CA HIS A 167 -20.13 -3.20 2.80
C HIS A 167 -20.16 -2.37 4.08
N TYR A 168 -19.44 -1.24 4.11
CA TYR A 168 -19.39 -0.38 5.29
C TYR A 168 -20.74 0.26 5.59
N ALA A 169 -21.46 0.71 4.58
CA ALA A 169 -22.79 1.32 4.72
C ALA A 169 -23.83 0.33 5.29
N GLU A 170 -23.79 -0.94 4.88
CA GLU A 170 -24.70 -1.98 5.35
C GLU A 170 -24.18 -2.74 6.59
N SER A 171 -23.00 -2.38 7.10
CA SER A 171 -22.44 -2.95 8.35
C SER A 171 -22.80 -2.13 9.59
N LYS A 172 -23.46 -0.99 9.43
CA LYS A 172 -23.96 -0.21 10.56
C LYS A 172 -25.13 -0.92 11.25
N ASP A 173 -25.22 -0.72 12.57
CA ASP A 173 -26.38 -1.15 13.35
C ASP A 173 -27.49 -0.09 13.24
N ASP A 174 -28.23 -0.16 12.14
CA ASP A 174 -29.32 0.74 11.77
C ASP A 174 -30.56 -0.08 11.36
N GLU A 175 -31.75 0.46 11.50
CA GLU A 175 -33.03 -0.19 11.12
C GLU A 175 -33.12 -0.58 9.64
N HIS A 176 -32.24 0.00 8.80
CA HIS A 176 -32.19 -0.27 7.35
C HIS A 176 -31.11 -1.28 6.94
N VAL A 177 -30.37 -1.84 7.91
CA VAL A 177 -29.23 -2.73 7.63
C VAL A 177 -29.72 -4.09 7.12
N LEU A 178 -29.10 -4.52 6.01
CA LEU A 178 -29.21 -5.86 5.48
C LEU A 178 -27.87 -6.59 5.66
N SER A 179 -27.67 -7.22 6.82
CA SER A 179 -26.43 -7.90 7.17
C SER A 179 -25.96 -8.93 6.12
N GLN A 180 -26.88 -9.60 5.43
CA GLN A 180 -26.55 -10.50 4.33
C GLN A 180 -25.97 -9.74 3.13
N ARG A 181 -26.45 -8.50 2.85
CA ARG A 181 -25.90 -7.64 1.80
C ARG A 181 -24.49 -7.17 2.16
N ALA A 182 -24.24 -6.81 3.41
CA ALA A 182 -22.91 -6.44 3.88
C ALA A 182 -21.89 -7.57 3.66
N VAL A 183 -22.24 -8.80 4.02
CA VAL A 183 -21.38 -9.97 3.80
C VAL A 183 -21.12 -10.22 2.31
N MET A 184 -22.17 -10.19 1.49
CA MET A 184 -22.05 -10.35 0.04
C MET A 184 -21.19 -9.24 -0.58
N ALA A 185 -21.37 -7.98 -0.15
CA ALA A 185 -20.61 -6.85 -0.66
C ALA A 185 -19.12 -7.02 -0.36
N ARG A 186 -18.76 -7.45 0.87
CA ARG A 186 -17.37 -7.75 1.22
C ARG A 186 -16.79 -8.87 0.37
N GLN A 187 -17.54 -9.92 0.15
CA GLN A 187 -17.08 -11.02 -0.72
C GLN A 187 -16.80 -10.51 -2.15
N ARG A 188 -17.71 -9.71 -2.73
CA ARG A 188 -17.51 -9.12 -4.06
C ARG A 188 -16.32 -8.20 -4.14
N PHE A 189 -16.09 -7.36 -3.14
CA PHE A 189 -14.90 -6.52 -3.03
C PHE A 189 -13.63 -7.36 -3.11
N ILE A 190 -13.52 -8.39 -2.27
CA ILE A 190 -12.34 -9.28 -2.22
C ILE A 190 -12.18 -10.07 -3.53
N GLU A 191 -13.26 -10.60 -4.10
CA GLU A 191 -13.24 -11.34 -5.37
C GLU A 191 -12.70 -10.50 -6.53
N ILE A 192 -13.15 -9.24 -6.66
CA ILE A 192 -12.69 -8.35 -7.73
C ILE A 192 -11.20 -8.02 -7.54
N LEU A 193 -10.76 -7.73 -6.32
CA LEU A 193 -9.35 -7.48 -6.03
C LEU A 193 -8.48 -8.70 -6.34
N ARG A 194 -8.91 -9.92 -6.01
CA ARG A 194 -8.19 -11.17 -6.28
C ARG A 194 -8.24 -11.57 -7.74
N GLY A 195 -9.35 -11.37 -8.41
CA GLY A 195 -9.52 -11.68 -9.82
C GLY A 195 -8.55 -10.95 -10.72
N GLY A 196 -8.20 -9.71 -10.38
CA GLY A 196 -7.13 -8.96 -11.06
C GLY A 196 -5.73 -9.59 -10.89
N ALA A 197 -5.49 -10.37 -9.83
CA ALA A 197 -4.23 -11.07 -9.61
C ALA A 197 -4.09 -12.34 -10.46
N ASN A 198 -5.19 -13.04 -10.71
CA ASN A 198 -5.20 -14.29 -11.48
C ASN A 198 -5.10 -14.07 -13.00
N GLY A 199 -5.32 -12.85 -13.49
CA GLY A 199 -5.18 -12.50 -14.90
C GLY A 199 -3.73 -12.29 -15.38
N ALA A 200 -2.76 -12.28 -14.47
CA ALA A 200 -1.35 -12.05 -14.80
C ALA A 200 -0.58 -13.34 -15.17
N THR A 201 -1.17 -14.51 -15.05
CA THR A 201 -0.59 -15.76 -15.58
C THR A 201 -1.05 -15.97 -17.02
N VAL A 202 -0.38 -15.29 -17.97
CA VAL A 202 -0.40 -15.69 -19.37
C VAL A 202 0.43 -16.98 -19.43
N PRO A 203 -0.13 -18.13 -19.90
CA PRO A 203 0.68 -19.31 -20.15
C PRO A 203 1.64 -18.99 -21.29
N GLN A 204 2.91 -19.29 -21.10
CA GLN A 204 3.90 -19.35 -22.17
C GLN A 204 3.60 -20.50 -23.12
#